data_9d8bf9a806f436dac62c64f4b44c8e36
#
_entry.id   9d8bf9a806f436dac62c64f4b44c8e36
#
_cell.length_a   1.000
_cell.length_b   1.000
_cell.length_c   1.000
_cell.angle_alpha   90.00
_cell.angle_beta   90.00
_cell.angle_gamma   90.00
#
_symmetry.space_group_name_H-M   'P 1'
#
loop_
_entity.id
_entity.type
_entity.pdbx_description
1 polymer ?
#
loop_
_entity_poly.entity_id
_entity_poly.type
_entity_poly.pdbx_seq_one_letter_code
_entity_poly.pdbx_strand_id
1 'polypeptide(L)'
;AGKDLVFICNPNNPTGTLWTRDELIEIVEVGRANHCTVVIDEAYLDLVENGPAYSMVERVRDYDNLLILKSLTKVYAIPGLRIGYALGPSRIIKAMTLLRDPWSVNVLAQEAGTAAFQESEYLSRLQELVQVERQYLYEELSKIAGLEPVYPTANFILFDTGPAGISAATLQNAMATRGILIRDCTSFRGMGGNHVRITVRTRVDNERFIQTARECLLALSAG
;
A
#
# COMPACT_ATOMS: atom_id res chain seq x y z
N ALA A 1 6.86 15.01 -21.31
CA ALA A 1 8.19 15.28 -21.82
C ALA A 1 8.97 16.16 -20.82
N GLY A 2 10.28 15.94 -20.64
CA GLY A 2 11.17 16.74 -19.80
C GLY A 2 11.15 16.39 -18.30
N LYS A 3 10.89 15.14 -17.95
CA LYS A 3 11.09 14.61 -16.59
C LYS A 3 12.20 13.58 -16.60
N ASP A 4 13.08 13.66 -15.61
CA ASP A 4 14.21 12.74 -15.47
C ASP A 4 13.84 11.48 -14.69
N LEU A 5 12.74 11.57 -13.92
CA LEU A 5 12.32 10.53 -12.98
C LEU A 5 10.79 10.49 -12.86
N VAL A 6 10.22 9.27 -12.87
CA VAL A 6 8.80 9.00 -12.63
C VAL A 6 8.69 7.94 -11.54
N PHE A 7 7.80 8.18 -10.57
CA PHE A 7 7.43 7.20 -9.54
C PHE A 7 6.04 6.64 -9.78
N ILE A 8 5.90 5.32 -9.69
CA ILE A 8 4.62 4.59 -9.78
C ILE A 8 4.52 3.68 -8.56
N CYS A 9 3.45 3.82 -7.77
CA CYS A 9 3.14 2.86 -6.71
C CYS A 9 2.26 1.74 -7.29
N ASN A 10 2.68 0.48 -7.13
CA ASN A 10 1.94 -0.68 -7.60
C ASN A 10 1.91 -1.80 -6.56
N PRO A 11 0.82 -2.01 -5.80
CA PRO A 11 -0.44 -1.25 -5.83
C PRO A 11 -0.31 0.19 -5.34
N ASN A 12 -1.17 1.06 -5.87
CA ASN A 12 -1.17 2.46 -5.49
C ASN A 12 -1.69 2.66 -4.05
N ASN A 13 -1.01 3.49 -3.30
CA ASN A 13 -1.44 3.95 -1.98
C ASN A 13 -1.90 5.43 -2.09
N PRO A 14 -3.17 5.74 -1.80
CA PRO A 14 -4.09 5.01 -0.92
C PRO A 14 -5.19 4.20 -1.62
N THR A 15 -5.27 4.15 -2.95
CA THR A 15 -6.42 3.59 -3.68
C THR A 15 -6.46 2.06 -3.69
N GLY A 16 -5.32 1.39 -3.55
CA GLY A 16 -5.24 -0.06 -3.69
C GLY A 16 -5.36 -0.55 -5.14
N THR A 17 -5.33 0.33 -6.13
CA THR A 17 -5.40 -0.04 -7.54
C THR A 17 -4.08 -0.57 -8.07
N LEU A 18 -4.16 -1.46 -9.07
CA LEU A 18 -3.01 -2.09 -9.72
C LEU A 18 -2.89 -1.67 -11.18
N TRP A 19 -1.66 -1.46 -11.61
CA TRP A 19 -1.27 -1.51 -13.02
C TRP A 19 -0.93 -2.94 -13.39
N THR A 20 -1.32 -3.37 -14.58
CA THR A 20 -0.88 -4.64 -15.15
C THR A 20 0.62 -4.56 -15.52
N ARG A 21 1.26 -5.73 -15.66
CA ARG A 21 2.66 -5.78 -16.09
C ARG A 21 2.85 -5.14 -17.48
N ASP A 22 1.92 -5.35 -18.39
CA ASP A 22 2.00 -4.81 -19.75
C ASP A 22 1.92 -3.28 -19.77
N GLU A 23 0.99 -2.70 -19.00
CA GLU A 23 0.90 -1.25 -18.82
C GLU A 23 2.18 -0.66 -18.21
N LEU A 24 2.78 -1.35 -17.24
CA LEU A 24 4.05 -0.93 -16.65
C LEU A 24 5.21 -1.02 -17.66
N ILE A 25 5.23 -2.05 -18.51
CA ILE A 25 6.19 -2.19 -19.59
C ILE A 25 6.08 -1.00 -20.54
N GLU A 26 4.87 -0.66 -20.98
CA GLU A 26 4.65 0.51 -21.87
C GLU A 26 5.21 1.80 -21.25
N ILE A 27 4.96 2.03 -19.96
CA ILE A 27 5.47 3.22 -19.25
C ILE A 27 7.01 3.21 -19.20
N VAL A 28 7.63 2.05 -18.91
CA VAL A 28 9.08 1.91 -18.85
C VAL A 28 9.72 2.16 -20.23
N GLU A 29 9.11 1.65 -21.30
CA GLU A 29 9.58 1.88 -22.69
C GLU A 29 9.46 3.36 -23.08
N VAL A 30 8.34 4.01 -22.77
CA VAL A 30 8.20 5.46 -23.00
C VAL A 30 9.23 6.23 -22.16
N GLY A 31 9.47 5.82 -20.92
CA GLY A 31 10.51 6.39 -20.07
C GLY A 31 11.89 6.26 -20.72
N ARG A 32 12.23 5.05 -21.21
CA ARG A 32 13.51 4.78 -21.88
C ARG A 32 13.72 5.67 -23.11
N ALA A 33 12.70 5.78 -23.96
CA ALA A 33 12.75 6.62 -25.16
C ALA A 33 12.94 8.12 -24.84
N ASN A 34 12.58 8.56 -23.63
CA ASN A 34 12.72 9.94 -23.16
C ASN A 34 13.84 10.14 -22.13
N HIS A 35 14.76 9.19 -21.99
CA HIS A 35 15.87 9.21 -21.02
C HIS A 35 15.42 9.41 -19.56
N CYS A 36 14.23 8.91 -19.22
CA CYS A 36 13.61 9.00 -17.92
C CYS A 36 13.76 7.69 -17.15
N THR A 37 14.20 7.76 -15.91
CA THR A 37 14.20 6.61 -14.99
C THR A 37 12.79 6.39 -14.43
N VAL A 38 12.31 5.16 -14.49
CA VAL A 38 11.02 4.76 -13.91
C VAL A 38 11.27 3.98 -12.63
N VAL A 39 10.72 4.48 -11.53
CA VAL A 39 10.76 3.82 -10.23
C VAL A 39 9.39 3.23 -9.94
N ILE A 40 9.33 1.91 -9.73
CA ILE A 40 8.10 1.21 -9.38
C ILE A 40 8.20 0.80 -7.92
N ASP A 41 7.31 1.34 -7.10
CA ASP A 41 7.20 1.01 -5.67
C ASP A 41 6.25 -0.17 -5.49
N GLU A 42 6.81 -1.35 -5.28
CA GLU A 42 6.10 -2.61 -5.03
C GLU A 42 6.01 -2.94 -3.52
N ALA A 43 6.04 -1.94 -2.63
CA ALA A 43 6.08 -2.16 -1.18
C ALA A 43 4.89 -2.94 -0.61
N TYR A 44 3.76 -3.00 -1.32
CA TYR A 44 2.57 -3.75 -0.94
C TYR A 44 2.27 -4.94 -1.84
N LEU A 45 3.03 -5.14 -2.92
CA LEU A 45 2.69 -6.12 -3.94
C LEU A 45 2.71 -7.57 -3.44
N ASP A 46 3.58 -7.88 -2.49
CA ASP A 46 3.66 -9.21 -1.89
C ASP A 46 2.41 -9.59 -1.06
N LEU A 47 1.52 -8.62 -0.78
CA LEU A 47 0.23 -8.80 -0.11
C LEU A 47 -0.96 -8.90 -1.09
N VAL A 48 -0.69 -8.81 -2.38
CA VAL A 48 -1.68 -8.90 -3.45
C VAL A 48 -1.83 -10.34 -3.89
N GLU A 49 -3.07 -10.76 -4.12
CA GLU A 49 -3.36 -12.06 -4.72
C GLU A 49 -2.72 -12.14 -6.12
N ASN A 50 -1.98 -13.22 -6.37
CA ASN A 50 -1.20 -13.38 -7.60
C ASN A 50 -0.24 -12.20 -7.87
N GLY A 51 0.29 -11.54 -6.82
CA GLY A 51 1.20 -10.40 -6.91
C GLY A 51 2.35 -10.57 -7.91
N PRO A 52 3.00 -11.76 -8.01
CA PRO A 52 4.06 -12.00 -8.99
C PRO A 52 3.66 -11.70 -10.44
N ALA A 53 2.39 -11.86 -10.82
CA ALA A 53 1.91 -11.55 -12.17
C ALA A 53 1.96 -10.06 -12.51
N TYR A 54 1.93 -9.20 -11.51
CA TYR A 54 1.98 -7.73 -11.62
C TYR A 54 3.39 -7.17 -11.39
N SER A 55 4.31 -7.99 -10.88
CA SER A 55 5.66 -7.55 -10.53
C SER A 55 6.55 -7.35 -11.75
N MET A 56 7.37 -6.30 -11.71
CA MET A 56 8.41 -6.03 -12.70
C MET A 56 9.77 -6.62 -12.31
N VAL A 57 9.88 -7.36 -11.22
CA VAL A 57 11.14 -7.94 -10.72
C VAL A 57 11.81 -8.83 -11.76
N GLU A 58 11.06 -9.70 -12.45
CA GLU A 58 11.59 -10.58 -13.50
C GLU A 58 12.11 -9.81 -14.72
N ARG A 59 11.60 -8.59 -14.93
CA ARG A 59 11.92 -7.74 -16.09
C ARG A 59 13.01 -6.70 -15.78
N VAL A 60 13.45 -6.60 -14.53
CA VAL A 60 14.40 -5.55 -14.12
C VAL A 60 15.73 -5.59 -14.90
N ARG A 61 16.12 -6.78 -15.39
CA ARG A 61 17.36 -6.96 -16.16
C ARG A 61 17.24 -6.54 -17.62
N ASP A 62 16.01 -6.38 -18.13
CA ASP A 62 15.76 -6.01 -19.53
C ASP A 62 15.84 -4.50 -19.75
N TYR A 63 15.89 -3.71 -18.66
CA TYR A 63 15.79 -2.25 -18.71
C TYR A 63 16.91 -1.56 -17.92
N ASP A 64 17.57 -0.59 -18.55
CA ASP A 64 18.61 0.22 -17.93
C ASP A 64 18.06 1.48 -17.20
N ASN A 65 16.76 1.72 -17.32
CA ASN A 65 16.02 2.83 -16.72
C ASN A 65 14.97 2.40 -15.70
N LEU A 66 14.90 1.11 -15.33
CA LEU A 66 13.92 0.59 -14.36
C LEU A 66 14.54 0.40 -12.98
N LEU A 67 13.90 0.94 -11.94
CA LEU A 67 14.21 0.71 -10.54
C LEU A 67 12.96 0.21 -9.81
N ILE A 68 13.07 -0.87 -9.05
CA ILE A 68 11.98 -1.45 -8.26
C ILE A 68 12.31 -1.30 -6.79
N LEU A 69 11.34 -0.84 -6.01
CA LEU A 69 11.44 -0.73 -4.56
C LEU A 69 10.58 -1.82 -3.89
N LYS A 70 11.16 -2.50 -2.90
CA LYS A 70 10.49 -3.52 -2.09
C LYS A 70 10.62 -3.17 -0.61
N SER A 71 9.60 -3.51 0.17
CA SER A 71 9.56 -3.22 1.61
C SER A 71 9.28 -4.48 2.41
N LEU A 72 10.10 -4.77 3.42
CA LEU A 72 9.83 -5.84 4.38
C LEU A 72 8.92 -5.38 5.52
N THR A 73 8.78 -4.06 5.69
CA THR A 73 8.08 -3.47 6.84
C THR A 73 6.58 -3.78 6.90
N LYS A 74 5.95 -4.03 5.73
CA LYS A 74 4.51 -4.30 5.63
C LYS A 74 4.22 -5.78 5.75
N VAL A 75 4.92 -6.58 4.94
CA VAL A 75 4.76 -8.03 4.88
C VAL A 75 5.06 -8.67 6.24
N TYR A 76 6.20 -8.32 6.85
CA TYR A 76 6.63 -8.94 8.10
C TYR A 76 6.26 -8.16 9.37
N ALA A 77 5.37 -7.17 9.25
CA ALA A 77 4.88 -6.36 10.38
C ALA A 77 6.00 -5.73 11.24
N ILE A 78 7.10 -5.32 10.61
CA ILE A 78 8.29 -4.73 11.25
C ILE A 78 8.51 -3.25 10.87
N PRO A 79 7.49 -2.38 10.95
CA PRO A 79 7.60 -1.01 10.45
C PRO A 79 8.65 -0.17 11.21
N GLY A 80 8.91 -0.49 12.48
CA GLY A 80 9.90 0.20 13.33
C GLY A 80 11.35 -0.03 12.88
N LEU A 81 11.66 -1.16 12.24
CA LEU A 81 13.01 -1.51 11.81
C LEU A 81 13.48 -0.77 10.56
N ARG A 82 12.58 -0.17 9.77
CA ARG A 82 12.89 0.65 8.60
C ARG A 82 13.75 -0.06 7.56
N ILE A 83 13.29 -1.23 7.04
CA ILE A 83 14.04 -2.04 6.08
C ILE A 83 13.25 -2.28 4.80
N GLY A 84 13.97 -2.19 3.68
CA GLY A 84 13.54 -2.49 2.34
C GLY A 84 14.76 -2.59 1.43
N TYR A 85 14.53 -2.86 0.16
CA TYR A 85 15.60 -2.97 -0.81
C TYR A 85 15.16 -2.44 -2.18
N ALA A 86 16.15 -2.15 -3.02
CA ALA A 86 15.95 -1.73 -4.40
C ALA A 86 16.60 -2.73 -5.36
N LEU A 87 15.94 -2.98 -6.49
CA LEU A 87 16.43 -3.77 -7.60
C LEU A 87 16.52 -2.88 -8.83
N GLY A 88 17.63 -2.91 -9.55
CA GLY A 88 17.80 -2.07 -10.74
C GLY A 88 19.15 -2.23 -11.41
N PRO A 89 19.41 -1.44 -12.44
CA PRO A 89 20.69 -1.45 -13.16
C PRO A 89 21.87 -1.12 -12.25
N SER A 90 22.98 -1.84 -12.44
CA SER A 90 24.19 -1.67 -11.61
C SER A 90 24.66 -0.22 -11.52
N ARG A 91 24.51 0.56 -12.60
CA ARG A 91 24.89 1.98 -12.63
C ARG A 91 24.08 2.80 -11.61
N ILE A 92 22.76 2.60 -11.57
CA ILE A 92 21.87 3.30 -10.64
C ILE A 92 22.14 2.84 -9.21
N ILE A 93 22.19 1.53 -8.97
CA ILE A 93 22.44 0.97 -7.64
C ILE A 93 23.79 1.43 -7.07
N LYS A 94 24.86 1.46 -7.89
CA LYS A 94 26.17 1.98 -7.44
C LYS A 94 26.09 3.45 -7.05
N ALA A 95 25.43 4.28 -7.87
CA ALA A 95 25.26 5.71 -7.55
C ALA A 95 24.49 5.91 -6.25
N MET A 96 23.38 5.18 -6.03
CA MET A 96 22.62 5.20 -4.78
C MET A 96 23.46 4.77 -3.58
N THR A 97 24.29 3.73 -3.74
CA THR A 97 25.17 3.22 -2.68
C THR A 97 26.21 4.26 -2.26
N LEU A 98 26.76 5.03 -3.21
CA LEU A 98 27.72 6.09 -2.91
C LEU A 98 27.11 7.28 -2.16
N LEU A 99 25.81 7.54 -2.38
CA LEU A 99 25.10 8.65 -1.75
C LEU A 99 24.41 8.25 -0.44
N ARG A 100 24.33 6.95 -0.16
CA ARG A 100 23.67 6.43 1.02
C ARG A 100 24.53 6.63 2.25
N ASP A 101 23.90 7.01 3.37
CA ASP A 101 24.54 6.98 4.68
C ASP A 101 25.09 5.57 5.00
N PRO A 102 26.38 5.44 5.40
CA PRO A 102 26.98 4.14 5.71
C PRO A 102 26.19 3.29 6.72
N TRP A 103 25.53 3.92 7.68
CA TRP A 103 24.72 3.26 8.72
C TRP A 103 23.22 3.39 8.51
N SER A 104 22.77 3.55 7.29
CA SER A 104 21.35 3.73 6.92
C SER A 104 20.44 2.57 7.32
N VAL A 105 20.99 1.37 7.53
CA VAL A 105 20.24 0.18 7.99
C VAL A 105 20.90 -0.35 9.26
N ASN A 106 20.17 -0.34 10.38
CA ASN A 106 20.66 -0.82 11.66
C ASN A 106 20.81 -2.36 11.66
N VAL A 107 21.66 -2.89 12.54
CA VAL A 107 21.97 -4.34 12.61
C VAL A 107 20.73 -5.19 12.90
N LEU A 108 19.82 -4.73 13.76
CA LEU A 108 18.60 -5.49 14.08
C LEU A 108 17.69 -5.62 12.86
N ALA A 109 17.62 -4.58 12.02
CA ALA A 109 16.88 -4.64 10.76
C ALA A 109 17.50 -5.62 9.77
N GLN A 110 18.84 -5.69 9.70
CA GLN A 110 19.54 -6.63 8.82
C GLN A 110 19.30 -8.09 9.26
N GLU A 111 19.40 -8.39 10.55
CA GLU A 111 19.14 -9.72 11.11
C GLU A 111 17.66 -10.11 10.93
N ALA A 112 16.74 -9.21 11.24
CA ALA A 112 15.31 -9.45 11.03
C ALA A 112 14.96 -9.68 9.56
N GLY A 113 15.58 -8.92 8.64
CA GLY A 113 15.42 -9.10 7.20
C GLY A 113 15.92 -10.45 6.72
N THR A 114 17.06 -10.90 7.23
CA THR A 114 17.64 -12.20 6.92
C THR A 114 16.73 -13.34 7.42
N ALA A 115 16.25 -13.26 8.66
CA ALA A 115 15.32 -14.22 9.22
C ALA A 115 13.99 -14.26 8.43
N ALA A 116 13.47 -13.09 8.05
CA ALA A 116 12.23 -12.96 7.29
C ALA A 116 12.29 -13.70 5.93
N PHE A 117 13.41 -13.63 5.22
CA PHE A 117 13.60 -14.35 3.96
C PHE A 117 13.72 -15.87 4.10
N GLN A 118 13.96 -16.38 5.30
CA GLN A 118 14.03 -17.82 5.58
C GLN A 118 12.65 -18.42 5.91
N GLU A 119 11.66 -17.59 6.21
CA GLU A 119 10.31 -18.00 6.57
C GLU A 119 9.44 -18.28 5.33
N SER A 120 9.48 -19.50 4.83
CA SER A 120 8.80 -19.90 3.59
C SER A 120 7.26 -19.94 3.69
N GLU A 121 6.71 -20.27 4.86
CA GLU A 121 5.26 -20.45 5.03
C GLU A 121 4.52 -19.18 5.48
N TYR A 122 5.24 -18.24 6.10
CA TYR A 122 4.64 -17.03 6.66
C TYR A 122 3.91 -16.21 5.60
N LEU A 123 4.55 -16.00 4.45
CA LEU A 123 3.98 -15.19 3.37
C LEU A 123 2.68 -15.78 2.84
N SER A 124 2.64 -17.09 2.60
CA SER A 124 1.44 -17.77 2.10
C SER A 124 0.27 -17.66 3.09
N ARG A 125 0.52 -17.89 4.38
CA ARG A 125 -0.50 -17.73 5.43
C ARG A 125 -0.99 -16.29 5.56
N LEU A 126 -0.08 -15.31 5.43
CA LEU A 126 -0.45 -13.91 5.46
C LEU A 126 -1.29 -13.51 4.25
N GLN A 127 -0.93 -13.97 3.05
CA GLN A 127 -1.70 -13.70 1.83
C GLN A 127 -3.12 -14.26 1.92
N GLU A 128 -3.28 -15.49 2.41
CA GLU A 128 -4.59 -16.11 2.63
C GLU A 128 -5.43 -15.29 3.63
N LEU A 129 -4.85 -14.92 4.77
CA LEU A 129 -5.51 -14.07 5.76
C LEU A 129 -5.96 -12.74 5.15
N VAL A 130 -5.05 -12.06 4.45
CA VAL A 130 -5.35 -10.76 3.84
C VAL A 130 -6.45 -10.89 2.79
N GLN A 131 -6.44 -11.92 1.97
CA GLN A 131 -7.46 -12.16 0.95
C GLN A 131 -8.84 -12.34 1.56
N VAL A 132 -8.97 -13.24 2.53
CA VAL A 132 -10.26 -13.54 3.21
C VAL A 132 -10.78 -12.32 3.97
N GLU A 133 -9.93 -11.67 4.73
CA GLU A 133 -10.34 -10.54 5.57
C GLU A 133 -10.58 -9.25 4.77
N ARG A 134 -9.87 -9.05 3.68
CA ARG A 134 -10.09 -7.96 2.72
C ARG A 134 -11.45 -8.05 2.08
N GLN A 135 -11.82 -9.24 1.59
CA GLN A 135 -13.12 -9.49 0.99
C GLN A 135 -14.25 -9.24 2.01
N TYR A 136 -14.12 -9.78 3.21
CA TYR A 136 -15.07 -9.56 4.30
C TYR A 136 -15.26 -8.07 4.60
N LEU A 137 -14.18 -7.32 4.79
CA LEU A 137 -14.25 -5.87 5.08
C LEU A 137 -14.88 -5.09 3.94
N TYR A 138 -14.54 -5.41 2.69
CA TYR A 138 -15.12 -4.75 1.53
C TYR A 138 -16.64 -4.97 1.46
N GLU A 139 -17.09 -6.20 1.65
CA GLU A 139 -18.51 -6.54 1.65
C GLU A 139 -19.28 -5.87 2.79
N GLU A 140 -18.72 -5.85 4.01
CA GLU A 140 -19.37 -5.22 5.15
C GLU A 140 -19.40 -3.69 5.04
N LEU A 141 -18.35 -3.05 4.52
CA LEU A 141 -18.33 -1.62 4.23
C LEU A 141 -19.37 -1.25 3.17
N SER A 142 -19.49 -2.07 2.11
CA SER A 142 -20.46 -1.83 1.03
C SER A 142 -21.93 -1.91 1.50
N LYS A 143 -22.20 -2.54 2.65
CA LYS A 143 -23.56 -2.58 3.27
C LYS A 143 -23.85 -1.37 4.16
N ILE A 144 -22.85 -0.52 4.43
CA ILE A 144 -23.05 0.67 5.27
C ILE A 144 -23.50 1.83 4.38
N ALA A 145 -24.73 2.28 4.55
CA ALA A 145 -25.26 3.42 3.80
C ALA A 145 -24.39 4.67 4.01
N GLY A 146 -24.05 5.34 2.93
CA GLY A 146 -23.20 6.53 2.96
C GLY A 146 -21.69 6.29 2.92
N LEU A 147 -21.23 5.02 2.83
CA LEU A 147 -19.85 4.69 2.55
C LEU A 147 -19.71 4.07 1.15
N GLU A 148 -18.71 4.51 0.41
CA GLU A 148 -18.38 3.96 -0.91
C GLU A 148 -16.95 3.41 -0.92
N PRO A 149 -16.76 2.10 -0.64
CA PRO A 149 -15.45 1.49 -0.68
C PRO A 149 -14.96 1.27 -2.10
N VAL A 150 -13.70 1.60 -2.35
CA VAL A 150 -12.97 1.25 -3.58
C VAL A 150 -12.57 -0.20 -3.48
N TYR A 151 -12.78 -0.99 -4.56
CA TYR A 151 -12.39 -2.40 -4.57
C TYR A 151 -10.88 -2.55 -4.32
N PRO A 152 -10.47 -3.22 -3.24
CA PRO A 152 -9.08 -3.25 -2.81
C PRO A 152 -8.30 -4.41 -3.41
N THR A 153 -7.01 -4.21 -3.67
CA THR A 153 -6.08 -5.30 -4.04
C THR A 153 -5.02 -5.56 -2.98
N ALA A 154 -4.70 -4.55 -2.15
CA ALA A 154 -3.70 -4.62 -1.09
C ALA A 154 -4.33 -4.95 0.29
N ASN A 155 -3.53 -4.84 1.35
CA ASN A 155 -4.00 -5.04 2.74
C ASN A 155 -4.63 -3.79 3.36
N PHE A 156 -5.24 -2.94 2.56
CA PHE A 156 -5.97 -1.76 3.02
C PHE A 156 -7.13 -1.45 2.06
N ILE A 157 -8.15 -0.76 2.58
CA ILE A 157 -9.33 -0.35 1.83
C ILE A 157 -9.47 1.16 1.94
N LEU A 158 -9.59 1.83 0.79
CA LEU A 158 -10.02 3.22 0.70
C LEU A 158 -11.54 3.26 0.56
N PHE A 159 -12.19 4.20 1.23
CA PHE A 159 -13.62 4.46 1.03
C PHE A 159 -13.93 5.95 1.13
N ASP A 160 -14.97 6.38 0.43
CA ASP A 160 -15.53 7.73 0.48
C ASP A 160 -16.64 7.80 1.54
N THR A 161 -16.66 8.85 2.33
CA THR A 161 -17.70 9.19 3.32
C THR A 161 -18.61 10.34 2.84
N GLY A 162 -18.33 10.86 1.65
CA GLY A 162 -19.08 11.98 1.05
C GLY A 162 -20.58 11.74 0.92
N PRO A 163 -21.03 10.54 0.48
CA PRO A 163 -22.46 10.24 0.40
C PRO A 163 -23.20 10.31 1.75
N ALA A 164 -22.49 10.08 2.87
CA ALA A 164 -23.03 10.29 4.22
C ALA A 164 -23.02 11.77 4.66
N GLY A 165 -22.44 12.68 3.88
CA GLY A 165 -22.27 14.09 4.26
C GLY A 165 -21.23 14.32 5.38
N ILE A 166 -20.35 13.34 5.64
CA ILE A 166 -19.40 13.34 6.76
C ILE A 166 -17.98 13.47 6.23
N SER A 167 -17.19 14.41 6.77
CA SER A 167 -15.78 14.52 6.38
C SER A 167 -14.93 13.37 6.97
N ALA A 168 -13.81 13.05 6.31
CA ALA A 168 -12.84 12.10 6.80
C ALA A 168 -12.34 12.44 8.21
N ALA A 169 -12.06 13.71 8.49
CA ALA A 169 -11.64 14.19 9.80
C ALA A 169 -12.72 13.98 10.88
N THR A 170 -14.01 14.24 10.54
CA THR A 170 -15.11 14.01 11.48
C THR A 170 -15.23 12.55 11.85
N LEU A 171 -15.21 11.64 10.85
CA LEU A 171 -15.27 10.21 11.11
C LEU A 171 -14.03 9.74 11.88
N GLN A 172 -12.82 10.20 11.52
CA GLN A 172 -11.58 9.86 12.22
C GLN A 172 -11.67 10.21 13.71
N ASN A 173 -12.13 11.42 14.04
CA ASN A 173 -12.28 11.85 15.43
C ASN A 173 -13.31 11.01 16.19
N ALA A 174 -14.47 10.72 15.59
CA ALA A 174 -15.50 9.89 16.20
C ALA A 174 -15.04 8.45 16.44
N MET A 175 -14.27 7.88 15.52
CA MET A 175 -13.65 6.54 15.67
C MET A 175 -12.55 6.56 16.74
N ALA A 176 -11.71 7.59 16.77
CA ALA A 176 -10.61 7.73 17.72
C ALA A 176 -11.11 7.77 19.20
N THR A 177 -12.23 8.46 19.48
CA THR A 177 -12.84 8.46 20.82
C THR A 177 -13.32 7.09 21.29
N ARG A 178 -13.48 6.14 20.35
CA ARG A 178 -13.83 4.74 20.61
C ARG A 178 -12.64 3.78 20.51
N GLY A 179 -11.40 4.36 20.44
CA GLY A 179 -10.14 3.61 20.43
C GLY A 179 -9.81 2.95 19.09
N ILE A 180 -10.39 3.44 17.99
CA ILE A 180 -10.07 2.97 16.63
C ILE A 180 -9.45 4.10 15.82
N LEU A 181 -8.21 3.90 15.38
CA LEU A 181 -7.50 4.85 14.52
C LEU A 181 -7.67 4.48 13.05
N ILE A 182 -8.18 5.42 12.26
CA ILE A 182 -8.29 5.31 10.81
C ILE A 182 -7.44 6.39 10.13
N ARG A 183 -7.10 6.22 8.88
CA ARG A 183 -6.29 7.19 8.15
C ARG A 183 -7.18 8.16 7.36
N ASP A 184 -7.21 9.41 7.76
CA ASP A 184 -7.68 10.53 6.94
C ASP A 184 -6.74 10.70 5.73
N CYS A 185 -7.29 10.67 4.52
CA CYS A 185 -6.56 10.76 3.26
C CYS A 185 -6.53 12.16 2.65
N THR A 186 -6.97 13.20 3.35
CA THR A 186 -6.97 14.60 2.85
C THR A 186 -5.59 15.11 2.47
N SER A 187 -4.54 14.57 3.08
CA SER A 187 -3.15 14.91 2.76
C SER A 187 -2.66 14.36 1.40
N PHE A 188 -3.40 13.44 0.78
CA PHE A 188 -3.07 12.93 -0.55
C PHE A 188 -3.66 13.86 -1.62
N ARG A 189 -2.81 14.32 -2.53
CA ARG A 189 -3.21 15.24 -3.58
C ARG A 189 -4.33 14.63 -4.45
N GLY A 190 -5.45 15.34 -4.57
CA GLY A 190 -6.60 14.92 -5.39
C GLY A 190 -7.65 14.07 -4.68
N MET A 191 -7.44 13.69 -3.39
CA MET A 191 -8.40 12.85 -2.66
C MET A 191 -9.59 13.62 -2.07
N GLY A 192 -9.49 14.95 -1.91
CA GLY A 192 -10.55 15.72 -1.26
C GLY A 192 -10.66 15.45 0.24
N GLY A 193 -11.78 15.89 0.86
CA GLY A 193 -11.97 15.89 2.31
C GLY A 193 -12.69 14.68 2.90
N ASN A 194 -13.11 13.72 2.07
CA ASN A 194 -14.03 12.65 2.49
C ASN A 194 -13.45 11.23 2.41
N HIS A 195 -12.20 11.09 2.01
CA HIS A 195 -11.61 9.77 1.81
C HIS A 195 -10.86 9.28 3.05
N VAL A 196 -11.16 8.06 3.44
CA VAL A 196 -10.58 7.36 4.58
C VAL A 196 -9.95 6.05 4.12
N ARG A 197 -8.80 5.71 4.67
CA ARG A 197 -8.16 4.41 4.46
C ARG A 197 -8.06 3.64 5.77
N ILE A 198 -8.42 2.36 5.72
CA ILE A 198 -8.25 1.41 6.82
C ILE A 198 -7.31 0.27 6.41
N THR A 199 -6.71 -0.38 7.40
CA THR A 199 -5.88 -1.56 7.19
C THR A 199 -6.70 -2.83 7.44
N VAL A 200 -6.55 -3.83 6.59
CA VAL A 200 -7.07 -5.18 6.79
C VAL A 200 -6.35 -5.81 7.99
N ARG A 201 -7.11 -6.36 8.95
CA ARG A 201 -6.62 -6.95 10.18
C ARG A 201 -7.24 -8.33 10.41
N THR A 202 -7.16 -8.86 11.63
CA THR A 202 -7.85 -10.08 12.00
C THR A 202 -9.38 -9.89 12.01
N ARG A 203 -10.14 -11.00 11.90
CA ARG A 203 -11.61 -10.98 11.91
C ARG A 203 -12.18 -10.19 13.09
N VAL A 204 -11.67 -10.41 14.27
CA VAL A 204 -12.12 -9.74 15.51
C VAL A 204 -11.92 -8.21 15.43
N ASP A 205 -10.76 -7.77 14.94
CA ASP A 205 -10.49 -6.34 14.77
C ASP A 205 -11.40 -5.72 13.69
N ASN A 206 -11.60 -6.45 12.59
CA ASN A 206 -12.41 -6.01 11.46
C ASN A 206 -13.90 -5.89 11.84
N GLU A 207 -14.45 -6.86 12.59
CA GLU A 207 -15.81 -6.82 13.12
C GLU A 207 -16.00 -5.63 14.07
N ARG A 208 -15.05 -5.42 14.98
CA ARG A 208 -15.06 -4.26 15.88
C ARG A 208 -15.05 -2.95 15.12
N PHE A 209 -14.22 -2.84 14.05
CA PHE A 209 -14.18 -1.67 13.21
C PHE A 209 -15.54 -1.43 12.53
N ILE A 210 -16.14 -2.43 11.91
CA ILE A 210 -17.43 -2.33 11.20
C ILE A 210 -18.55 -1.90 12.15
N GLN A 211 -18.63 -2.53 13.34
CA GLN A 211 -19.63 -2.16 14.35
C GLN A 211 -19.45 -0.71 14.78
N THR A 212 -18.23 -0.31 15.12
CA THR A 212 -17.93 1.06 15.56
C THR A 212 -18.21 2.09 14.47
N ALA A 213 -17.91 1.77 13.20
CA ALA A 213 -18.22 2.66 12.09
C ALA A 213 -19.73 2.89 11.93
N ARG A 214 -20.55 1.84 12.02
CA ARG A 214 -22.02 1.94 12.01
C ARG A 214 -22.54 2.84 13.14
N GLU A 215 -22.05 2.64 14.36
CA GLU A 215 -22.44 3.45 15.53
C GLU A 215 -22.04 4.92 15.37
N CYS A 216 -20.84 5.20 14.87
CA CYS A 216 -20.37 6.56 14.62
C CYS A 216 -21.22 7.26 13.57
N LEU A 217 -21.53 6.60 12.45
CA LEU A 217 -22.33 7.17 11.39
C LEU A 217 -23.77 7.47 11.86
N LEU A 218 -24.40 6.56 12.62
CA LEU A 218 -25.72 6.80 13.19
C LEU A 218 -25.72 8.01 14.14
N ALA A 219 -24.71 8.12 15.01
CA ALA A 219 -24.59 9.23 15.95
C ALA A 219 -24.36 10.57 15.23
N LEU A 220 -23.55 10.58 14.16
CA LEU A 220 -23.25 11.78 13.37
C LEU A 220 -24.39 12.21 12.45
N SER A 221 -25.28 11.29 12.06
CA SER A 221 -26.46 11.59 11.23
C SER A 221 -27.67 12.08 12.05
N ALA A 222 -27.66 11.87 13.38
CA ALA A 222 -28.75 12.27 14.27
C ALA A 222 -28.56 13.66 14.91
N GLY A 223 -27.44 14.31 14.72
CA GLY A 223 -27.09 15.63 15.25
C GLY A 223 -26.92 16.66 14.15
#